data_82f5cf177409c561dbf05e2b67a3c012
#
_entry.id   82f5cf177409c561dbf05e2b67a3c012
#
_cell.length_a   1.000
_cell.length_b   1.000
_cell.length_c   1.000
_cell.angle_alpha   90.00
_cell.angle_beta   90.00
_cell.angle_gamma   90.00
#
_symmetry.space_group_name_H-M   'P 1'
#
loop_
_entity.id
_entity.type
_entity.pdbx_description
1 polymer ?
#
loop_
_entity_poly.entity_id
_entity_poly.type
_entity_poly.pdbx_seq_one_letter_code
_entity_poly.pdbx_strand_id
1 'polypeptide(L)'
;EICEDLWTPQPPSIKHAMNGATIIVNASASNETIGKDTYRKQLVSGQSARLVCGYVYSSAGGGESTQDIVFSAHNLICENGTVLAEAHKFADESVYADIDVERICSERRRMSTYAVVENSSYTEVKAQKLIDKDLELIRYFDKAPFVPSDKKERDSRCEEILNIQSYGLKKRLEHTNCKNTVIGISGGLDS
;
A
#
# COMPACT_ATOMS: atom_id res chain seq x y z
N GLU A 1 -3.78 -8.03 -14.47
CA GLU A 1 -2.60 -8.83 -14.84
C GLU A 1 -2.75 -10.27 -14.36
N ILE A 2 -1.92 -11.17 -14.84
CA ILE A 2 -2.07 -12.60 -14.58
C ILE A 2 -0.78 -13.18 -14.02
N CYS A 3 -0.90 -13.78 -12.83
CA CYS A 3 0.11 -14.62 -12.20
C CYS A 3 1.52 -14.00 -12.21
N GLU A 4 2.41 -14.53 -13.03
CA GLU A 4 3.82 -14.17 -13.10
C GLU A 4 4.07 -12.73 -13.60
N ASP A 5 3.10 -12.08 -14.21
CA ASP A 5 3.20 -10.68 -14.61
C ASP A 5 3.70 -9.77 -13.46
N LEU A 6 3.23 -10.02 -12.23
CA LEU A 6 3.66 -9.26 -11.05
C LEU A 6 5.15 -9.46 -10.70
N TRP A 7 5.73 -10.61 -11.06
CA TRP A 7 7.09 -10.99 -10.69
C TRP A 7 8.15 -10.46 -11.65
N THR A 8 7.72 -9.93 -12.77
CA THR A 8 8.63 -9.36 -13.78
C THR A 8 9.21 -8.02 -13.32
N PRO A 9 10.38 -7.60 -13.84
CA PRO A 9 10.96 -6.29 -13.52
C PRO A 9 10.06 -5.11 -13.91
N GLN A 10 9.19 -5.29 -14.92
CA GLN A 10 8.25 -4.28 -15.39
C GLN A 10 6.84 -4.90 -15.51
N PRO A 11 6.11 -5.02 -14.40
CA PRO A 11 4.74 -5.56 -14.42
C PRO A 11 3.80 -4.72 -15.30
N PRO A 12 2.86 -5.35 -16.03
CA PRO A 12 1.85 -4.67 -16.83
C PRO A 12 1.01 -3.67 -16.04
N SER A 13 0.78 -3.92 -14.75
CA SER A 13 0.06 -3.03 -13.82
C SER A 13 0.62 -1.60 -13.79
N ILE A 14 1.91 -1.39 -14.11
CA ILE A 14 2.49 -0.04 -14.25
C ILE A 14 1.74 0.73 -15.34
N LYS A 15 1.60 0.14 -16.52
CA LYS A 15 0.86 0.76 -17.64
C LYS A 15 -0.62 0.95 -17.31
N HIS A 16 -1.24 -0.03 -16.64
CA HIS A 16 -2.64 0.05 -16.24
C HIS A 16 -2.88 1.22 -15.30
N ALA A 17 -2.07 1.37 -14.26
CA ALA A 17 -2.18 2.46 -13.30
C ALA A 17 -1.93 3.84 -13.95
N MET A 18 -0.92 3.96 -14.83
CA MET A 18 -0.63 5.19 -15.57
C MET A 18 -1.77 5.57 -16.54
N ASN A 19 -2.57 4.61 -16.98
CA ASN A 19 -3.77 4.84 -17.80
C ASN A 19 -5.05 5.00 -16.94
N GLY A 20 -4.92 5.20 -15.64
CA GLY A 20 -6.02 5.59 -14.76
C GLY A 20 -6.61 4.45 -13.93
N ALA A 21 -6.17 3.20 -14.09
CA ALA A 21 -6.67 2.10 -13.26
C ALA A 21 -6.35 2.35 -11.78
N THR A 22 -7.38 2.40 -10.94
CA THR A 22 -7.25 2.61 -9.49
C THR A 22 -7.23 1.29 -8.73
N ILE A 23 -7.74 0.22 -9.32
CA ILE A 23 -7.71 -1.13 -8.77
C ILE A 23 -7.09 -2.06 -9.80
N ILE A 24 -6.09 -2.81 -9.39
CA ILE A 24 -5.45 -3.87 -10.16
C ILE A 24 -5.87 -5.22 -9.58
N VAL A 25 -6.23 -6.14 -10.45
CA VAL A 25 -6.56 -7.52 -10.07
C VAL A 25 -5.53 -8.46 -10.70
N ASN A 26 -5.02 -9.40 -9.92
CA ASN A 26 -4.12 -10.45 -10.38
C ASN A 26 -4.72 -11.83 -10.02
N ALA A 27 -5.10 -12.58 -11.04
CA ALA A 27 -5.46 -13.98 -10.91
C ALA A 27 -4.19 -14.83 -11.04
N SER A 28 -3.85 -15.58 -9.99
CA SER A 28 -2.56 -16.25 -9.88
C SER A 28 -2.69 -17.73 -9.52
N ALA A 29 -1.86 -18.55 -10.12
CA ALA A 29 -1.61 -19.93 -9.76
C ALA A 29 -0.15 -20.11 -9.33
N SER A 30 0.28 -19.31 -8.37
CA SER A 30 1.64 -19.33 -7.83
C SER A 30 1.80 -20.47 -6.85
N ASN A 31 2.68 -21.44 -7.18
CA ASN A 31 3.00 -22.55 -6.28
C ASN A 31 3.58 -22.05 -4.96
N GLU A 32 3.33 -22.79 -3.88
CA GLU A 32 3.86 -22.46 -2.56
C GLU A 32 5.24 -23.10 -2.35
N THR A 33 6.15 -22.33 -1.78
CA THR A 33 7.45 -22.77 -1.27
C THR A 33 7.73 -22.05 0.05
N ILE A 34 8.65 -22.58 0.86
CA ILE A 34 8.98 -21.99 2.15
C ILE A 34 9.47 -20.54 1.97
N GLY A 35 8.82 -19.59 2.66
CA GLY A 35 9.16 -18.17 2.64
C GLY A 35 8.63 -17.38 1.44
N LYS A 36 7.99 -18.02 0.46
CA LYS A 36 7.44 -17.35 -0.72
C LYS A 36 6.25 -16.45 -0.40
N ASP A 37 5.49 -16.78 0.63
CA ASP A 37 4.39 -15.98 1.15
C ASP A 37 4.84 -14.57 1.56
N THR A 38 5.93 -14.49 2.30
CA THR A 38 6.52 -13.21 2.72
C THR A 38 6.93 -12.36 1.50
N TYR A 39 7.60 -12.97 0.54
CA TYR A 39 8.00 -12.29 -0.69
C TYR A 39 6.79 -11.87 -1.53
N ARG A 40 5.79 -12.74 -1.69
CA ARG A 40 4.52 -12.43 -2.35
C ARG A 40 3.84 -11.23 -1.72
N LYS A 41 3.73 -11.22 -0.39
CA LYS A 41 3.15 -10.10 0.35
C LYS A 41 3.91 -8.79 0.11
N GLN A 42 5.24 -8.84 0.11
CA GLN A 42 6.08 -7.68 -0.20
C GLN A 42 5.87 -7.18 -1.63
N LEU A 43 5.77 -8.08 -2.62
CA LEU A 43 5.51 -7.71 -4.01
C LEU A 43 4.15 -7.05 -4.17
N VAL A 44 3.08 -7.66 -3.64
CA VAL A 44 1.71 -7.14 -3.75
C VAL A 44 1.58 -5.79 -3.06
N SER A 45 2.04 -5.67 -1.81
CA SER A 45 1.98 -4.42 -1.07
C SER A 45 2.90 -3.35 -1.68
N GLY A 46 4.11 -3.72 -2.09
CA GLY A 46 5.06 -2.82 -2.74
C GLY A 46 4.55 -2.29 -4.08
N GLN A 47 3.91 -3.13 -4.89
CA GLN A 47 3.32 -2.71 -6.16
C GLN A 47 2.10 -1.80 -5.93
N SER A 48 1.26 -2.13 -4.95
CA SER A 48 0.15 -1.28 -4.52
C SER A 48 0.63 0.11 -4.08
N ALA A 49 1.70 0.18 -3.29
CA ALA A 49 2.32 1.44 -2.84
C ALA A 49 2.88 2.25 -3.99
N ARG A 50 3.72 1.62 -4.83
CA ARG A 50 4.36 2.29 -5.97
C ARG A 50 3.37 2.89 -6.94
N LEU A 51 2.28 2.18 -7.21
CA LEU A 51 1.24 2.60 -8.16
C LEU A 51 0.13 3.42 -7.51
N VAL A 52 0.17 3.61 -6.19
CA VAL A 52 -0.90 4.27 -5.42
C VAL A 52 -2.25 3.70 -5.85
N CYS A 53 -2.46 2.41 -5.63
CA CYS A 53 -3.65 1.69 -6.09
C CYS A 53 -4.15 0.67 -5.08
N GLY A 54 -5.40 0.24 -5.25
CA GLY A 54 -5.88 -1.03 -4.72
C GLY A 54 -5.27 -2.18 -5.52
N TYR A 55 -4.77 -3.20 -4.85
CA TYR A 55 -4.26 -4.40 -5.51
C TYR A 55 -4.89 -5.64 -4.90
N VAL A 56 -5.61 -6.38 -5.74
CA VAL A 56 -6.31 -7.60 -5.35
C VAL A 56 -5.57 -8.80 -5.97
N TYR A 57 -4.98 -9.61 -5.13
CA TYR A 57 -4.27 -10.81 -5.53
C TYR A 57 -5.08 -12.04 -5.12
N SER A 58 -5.58 -12.79 -6.11
CA SER A 58 -6.33 -14.03 -5.92
C SER A 58 -5.46 -15.21 -6.30
N SER A 59 -5.20 -16.09 -5.35
CA SER A 59 -4.29 -17.23 -5.52
C SER A 59 -5.06 -18.54 -5.63
N ALA A 60 -4.57 -19.45 -6.47
CA ALA A 60 -5.04 -20.83 -6.53
C ALA A 60 -4.95 -21.51 -5.16
N GLY A 61 -5.89 -22.40 -4.89
CA GLY A 61 -6.05 -23.12 -3.61
C GLY A 61 -6.26 -24.62 -3.78
N GLY A 62 -6.93 -25.22 -2.81
CA GLY A 62 -7.10 -26.68 -2.71
C GLY A 62 -7.89 -27.33 -3.86
N GLY A 63 -8.64 -26.54 -4.65
CA GLY A 63 -9.36 -27.05 -5.82
C GLY A 63 -8.51 -27.22 -7.09
N GLU A 64 -7.30 -26.70 -7.08
CA GLU A 64 -6.41 -26.74 -8.24
C GLU A 64 -5.68 -28.09 -8.35
N SER A 65 -5.47 -28.51 -9.60
CA SER A 65 -4.69 -29.69 -9.89
C SER A 65 -3.23 -29.52 -9.53
N THR A 66 -2.71 -30.40 -8.70
CA THR A 66 -1.28 -30.45 -8.34
C THR A 66 -0.69 -31.74 -8.87
N GLN A 67 0.39 -31.65 -9.60
CA GLN A 67 1.22 -32.83 -9.92
C GLN A 67 2.41 -32.85 -8.97
N ASP A 68 3.30 -31.87 -9.12
CA ASP A 68 4.51 -31.75 -8.30
C ASP A 68 4.54 -30.43 -7.52
N ILE A 69 3.44 -29.68 -7.50
CA ILE A 69 3.34 -28.34 -6.87
C ILE A 69 2.13 -28.26 -5.97
N VAL A 70 2.19 -27.35 -4.99
CA VAL A 70 1.11 -27.10 -4.03
C VAL A 70 0.70 -25.64 -4.10
N PHE A 71 -0.59 -25.38 -4.01
CA PHE A 71 -1.17 -24.04 -3.93
C PHE A 71 -1.73 -23.78 -2.53
N SER A 72 -1.61 -22.57 -2.05
CA SER A 72 -1.92 -22.23 -0.65
C SER A 72 -3.15 -21.33 -0.46
N ALA A 73 -3.82 -20.92 -1.54
CA ALA A 73 -4.91 -19.95 -1.47
C ALA A 73 -4.55 -18.65 -0.72
N HIS A 74 -3.29 -18.23 -0.78
CA HIS A 74 -2.82 -17.01 -0.10
C HIS A 74 -3.30 -15.76 -0.81
N ASN A 75 -4.56 -15.37 -0.54
CA ASN A 75 -5.22 -14.19 -1.12
C ASN A 75 -4.84 -12.93 -0.37
N LEU A 76 -4.68 -11.81 -1.08
CA LEU A 76 -4.26 -10.53 -0.52
C LEU A 76 -5.07 -9.38 -1.13
N ILE A 77 -5.48 -8.44 -0.29
CA ILE A 77 -6.03 -7.15 -0.73
C ILE A 77 -5.18 -6.06 -0.11
N CYS A 78 -4.57 -5.22 -0.94
CA CYS A 78 -3.73 -4.11 -0.51
C CYS A 78 -4.26 -2.79 -1.07
N GLU A 79 -4.03 -1.70 -0.33
CA GLU A 79 -4.32 -0.33 -0.76
C GLU A 79 -3.13 0.55 -0.39
N ASN A 80 -2.53 1.19 -1.38
CA ASN A 80 -1.41 2.13 -1.20
C ASN A 80 -0.34 1.59 -0.21
N GLY A 81 0.03 0.33 -0.37
CA GLY A 81 1.05 -0.35 0.43
C GLY A 81 0.55 -1.02 1.72
N THR A 82 -0.65 -0.68 2.17
CA THR A 82 -1.24 -1.29 3.36
C THR A 82 -1.97 -2.57 2.99
N VAL A 83 -1.71 -3.66 3.71
CA VAL A 83 -2.49 -4.89 3.60
C VAL A 83 -3.81 -4.69 4.35
N LEU A 84 -4.93 -4.70 3.61
CA LEU A 84 -6.26 -4.57 4.18
C LEU A 84 -6.84 -5.91 4.61
N ALA A 85 -6.58 -6.95 3.83
CA ALA A 85 -7.02 -8.31 4.14
C ALA A 85 -6.02 -9.33 3.60
N GLU A 86 -5.86 -10.43 4.33
CA GLU A 86 -4.95 -11.53 4.02
C GLU A 86 -5.58 -12.85 4.43
N ALA A 87 -5.66 -13.81 3.50
CA ALA A 87 -6.14 -15.15 3.78
C ALA A 87 -5.07 -15.99 4.51
N HIS A 88 -5.50 -16.85 5.41
CA HIS A 88 -4.61 -17.86 5.98
C HIS A 88 -4.25 -18.88 4.90
N LYS A 89 -2.98 -19.19 4.79
CA LYS A 89 -2.52 -20.22 3.85
C LYS A 89 -3.19 -21.57 4.13
N PHE A 90 -3.59 -22.23 3.06
CA PHE A 90 -4.23 -23.55 3.09
C PHE A 90 -5.63 -23.59 3.73
N ALA A 91 -6.27 -22.44 3.96
CA ALA A 91 -7.60 -22.34 4.53
C ALA A 91 -8.72 -22.27 3.47
N ASP A 92 -8.37 -22.05 2.19
CA ASP A 92 -9.33 -21.86 1.08
C ASP A 92 -10.46 -20.87 1.42
N GLU A 93 -10.10 -19.78 2.10
CA GLU A 93 -11.03 -18.74 2.54
C GLU A 93 -11.08 -17.55 1.59
N SER A 94 -12.26 -16.93 1.51
CA SER A 94 -12.42 -15.64 0.83
C SER A 94 -12.15 -14.50 1.80
N VAL A 95 -11.46 -13.46 1.31
CA VAL A 95 -11.20 -12.23 2.05
C VAL A 95 -11.89 -11.04 1.42
N TYR A 96 -12.29 -10.09 2.25
CA TYR A 96 -13.04 -8.91 1.84
C TYR A 96 -12.40 -7.66 2.43
N ALA A 97 -12.43 -6.55 1.69
CA ALA A 97 -11.97 -5.26 2.18
C ALA A 97 -12.65 -4.12 1.42
N ASP A 98 -12.77 -2.97 2.08
CA ASP A 98 -13.18 -1.72 1.45
C ASP A 98 -11.94 -0.97 0.93
N ILE A 99 -11.91 -0.67 -0.36
CA ILE A 99 -10.86 0.12 -1.00
C ILE A 99 -11.36 1.54 -1.21
N ASP A 100 -10.63 2.53 -0.67
CA ASP A 100 -10.96 3.95 -0.82
C ASP A 100 -10.40 4.51 -2.14
N VAL A 101 -11.19 4.39 -3.20
CA VAL A 101 -10.82 4.86 -4.54
C VAL A 101 -10.66 6.38 -4.59
N GLU A 102 -11.45 7.13 -3.83
CA GLU A 102 -11.35 8.59 -3.80
C GLU A 102 -10.05 9.06 -3.16
N ARG A 103 -9.63 8.40 -2.10
CA ARG A 103 -8.32 8.63 -1.47
C ARG A 103 -7.19 8.31 -2.44
N ILE A 104 -7.24 7.18 -3.13
CA ILE A 104 -6.26 6.80 -4.17
C ILE A 104 -6.15 7.92 -5.21
N CYS A 105 -7.26 8.38 -5.76
CA CYS A 105 -7.28 9.47 -6.73
C CYS A 105 -6.73 10.78 -6.16
N SER A 106 -7.03 11.09 -4.90
CA SER A 106 -6.54 12.29 -4.21
C SER A 106 -5.02 12.24 -4.02
N GLU A 107 -4.48 11.11 -3.57
CA GLU A 107 -3.04 10.93 -3.39
C GLU A 107 -2.29 11.05 -4.73
N ARG A 108 -2.78 10.42 -5.79
CA ARG A 108 -2.19 10.55 -7.13
C ARG A 108 -2.15 12.00 -7.62
N ARG A 109 -3.21 12.78 -7.39
CA ARG A 109 -3.24 14.21 -7.77
C ARG A 109 -2.23 15.08 -7.03
N ARG A 110 -1.87 14.68 -5.80
CA ARG A 110 -0.85 15.38 -4.99
C ARG A 110 0.58 15.07 -5.42
N MET A 111 0.80 13.95 -6.10
CA MET A 111 2.12 13.52 -6.53
C MET A 111 2.48 14.15 -7.88
N SER A 112 3.33 15.16 -7.88
CA SER A 112 3.81 15.83 -9.12
C SER A 112 4.57 14.88 -10.06
N THR A 113 5.08 13.78 -9.55
CA THR A 113 5.82 12.76 -10.31
C THR A 113 4.92 11.64 -10.85
N TYR A 114 3.63 11.63 -10.49
CA TYR A 114 2.69 10.65 -11.01
C TYR A 114 2.18 11.07 -12.39
N ALA A 115 2.81 10.54 -13.43
CA ALA A 115 2.41 10.84 -14.81
C ALA A 115 1.21 9.98 -15.22
N VAL A 116 0.15 10.62 -15.70
CA VAL A 116 -0.94 9.94 -16.41
C VAL A 116 -0.60 9.94 -17.89
N VAL A 117 -0.63 8.77 -18.51
CA VAL A 117 -0.34 8.60 -19.94
C VAL A 117 -1.61 8.15 -20.63
N GLU A 118 -2.17 8.99 -21.46
CA GLU A 118 -3.27 8.57 -22.34
C GLU A 118 -2.76 7.54 -23.34
N ASN A 119 -3.37 6.38 -23.34
CA ASN A 119 -3.04 5.32 -24.28
C ASN A 119 -4.31 4.82 -24.98
N SER A 120 -4.42 5.13 -26.27
CA SER A 120 -5.53 4.73 -27.11
C SER A 120 -5.67 3.22 -27.32
N SER A 121 -4.72 2.41 -26.82
CA SER A 121 -4.78 0.94 -26.93
C SER A 121 -5.70 0.29 -25.88
N TYR A 122 -6.17 1.05 -24.88
CA TYR A 122 -7.11 0.52 -23.90
C TYR A 122 -8.56 0.63 -24.39
N THR A 123 -9.30 -0.44 -24.20
CA THR A 123 -10.74 -0.46 -24.45
C THR A 123 -11.47 -0.25 -23.13
N GLU A 124 -12.25 0.82 -23.04
CA GLU A 124 -13.11 1.07 -21.89
C GLU A 124 -14.37 0.21 -21.98
N VAL A 125 -14.58 -0.65 -20.99
CA VAL A 125 -15.78 -1.44 -20.84
C VAL A 125 -16.62 -0.86 -19.70
N LYS A 126 -17.77 -0.27 -20.04
CA LYS A 126 -18.70 0.27 -19.03
C LYS A 126 -19.41 -0.87 -18.32
N ALA A 127 -19.15 -1.02 -17.03
CA ALA A 127 -19.91 -1.93 -16.19
C ALA A 127 -21.14 -1.22 -15.58
N GLN A 128 -22.20 -1.97 -15.32
CA GLN A 128 -23.35 -1.45 -14.60
C GLN A 128 -22.95 -1.16 -13.15
N LYS A 129 -23.36 0.00 -12.60
CA LYS A 129 -23.19 0.30 -11.18
C LYS A 129 -23.97 -0.74 -10.37
N LEU A 130 -23.26 -1.56 -9.60
CA LEU A 130 -23.85 -2.70 -8.91
C LEU A 130 -24.56 -2.32 -7.60
N ILE A 131 -24.20 -1.18 -6.97
CA ILE A 131 -24.67 -0.81 -5.64
C ILE A 131 -24.98 0.68 -5.61
N ASP A 132 -26.21 0.99 -5.19
CA ASP A 132 -26.69 2.34 -4.92
C ASP A 132 -27.40 2.36 -3.54
N LYS A 133 -26.73 1.81 -2.53
CA LYS A 133 -27.23 1.72 -1.16
C LYS A 133 -26.13 2.19 -0.21
N ASP A 134 -26.55 2.71 0.94
CA ASP A 134 -25.64 2.94 2.05
C ASP A 134 -24.99 1.61 2.45
N LEU A 135 -23.66 1.56 2.37
CA LEU A 135 -22.87 0.39 2.72
C LEU A 135 -22.35 0.54 4.14
N GLU A 136 -22.48 -0.51 4.92
CA GLU A 136 -21.75 -0.61 6.18
C GLU A 136 -20.28 -0.94 5.86
N LEU A 137 -19.38 -0.01 6.22
CA LEU A 137 -17.96 -0.20 5.96
C LEU A 137 -17.37 -1.19 6.96
N ILE A 138 -16.63 -2.17 6.45
CA ILE A 138 -15.85 -3.13 7.25
C ILE A 138 -14.44 -2.61 7.55
N ARG A 139 -14.09 -1.44 7.00
CA ARG A 139 -12.77 -0.82 7.15
C ARG A 139 -12.57 -0.26 8.56
N TYR A 140 -11.45 -0.59 9.18
CA TYR A 140 -11.02 0.04 10.42
C TYR A 140 -10.45 1.43 10.16
N PHE A 141 -10.91 2.42 10.94
CA PHE A 141 -10.36 3.77 10.99
C PHE A 141 -9.75 4.02 12.35
N ASP A 142 -8.45 4.31 12.38
CA ASP A 142 -7.79 4.69 13.63
C ASP A 142 -8.29 6.05 14.09
N LYS A 143 -8.73 6.13 15.36
CA LYS A 143 -9.19 7.39 15.98
C LYS A 143 -8.05 8.37 16.25
N ALA A 144 -6.82 7.88 16.36
CA ALA A 144 -5.62 8.66 16.59
C ALA A 144 -4.52 8.33 15.56
N PRO A 145 -4.72 8.60 14.26
CA PRO A 145 -3.86 8.11 13.17
C PRO A 145 -2.42 8.63 13.24
N PHE A 146 -2.18 9.70 14.02
CA PHE A 146 -0.85 10.30 14.19
C PHE A 146 -0.10 9.78 15.41
N VAL A 147 -0.77 9.07 16.31
CA VAL A 147 -0.18 8.59 17.57
C VAL A 147 -0.31 7.07 17.63
N PRO A 148 0.77 6.31 17.42
CA PRO A 148 0.72 4.86 17.52
C PRO A 148 0.21 4.41 18.89
N SER A 149 -0.69 3.43 18.90
CA SER A 149 -1.21 2.83 20.13
C SER A 149 -0.17 1.98 20.85
N ASP A 150 0.73 1.34 20.09
CA ASP A 150 1.84 0.58 20.65
C ASP A 150 2.92 1.53 21.21
N LYS A 151 3.33 1.26 22.46
CA LYS A 151 4.29 2.11 23.16
C LYS A 151 5.65 2.13 22.48
N LYS A 152 6.15 0.98 22.04
CA LYS A 152 7.49 0.89 21.43
C LYS A 152 7.52 1.60 20.08
N GLU A 153 6.48 1.46 19.29
CA GLU A 153 6.34 2.18 18.02
C GLU A 153 6.23 3.69 18.25
N ARG A 154 5.47 4.11 19.26
CA ARG A 154 5.35 5.53 19.62
C ARG A 154 6.68 6.12 20.09
N ASP A 155 7.40 5.43 20.96
CA ASP A 155 8.69 5.88 21.45
C ASP A 155 9.72 6.02 20.31
N SER A 156 9.76 5.04 19.40
CA SER A 156 10.59 5.08 18.18
C SER A 156 10.22 6.25 17.27
N ARG A 157 8.93 6.50 17.07
CA ARG A 157 8.44 7.64 16.26
C ARG A 157 8.80 8.99 16.89
N CYS A 158 8.67 9.10 18.21
CA CYS A 158 9.07 10.32 18.93
C CYS A 158 10.57 10.60 18.78
N GLU A 159 11.40 9.57 18.92
CA GLU A 159 12.86 9.69 18.72
C GLU A 159 13.19 10.12 17.29
N GLU A 160 12.54 9.53 16.29
CA GLU A 160 12.71 9.90 14.89
C GLU A 160 12.33 11.36 14.63
N ILE A 161 11.22 11.85 15.18
CA ILE A 161 10.77 13.25 15.07
C ILE A 161 11.82 14.18 15.65
N LEU A 162 12.32 13.91 16.86
CA LEU A 162 13.35 14.71 17.50
C LEU A 162 14.66 14.72 16.69
N ASN A 163 15.04 13.57 16.12
CA ASN A 163 16.21 13.48 15.27
C ASN A 163 16.06 14.32 14.00
N ILE A 164 14.91 14.24 13.31
CA ILE A 164 14.66 15.03 12.10
C ILE A 164 14.75 16.52 12.41
N GLN A 165 14.13 17.00 13.50
CA GLN A 165 14.19 18.40 13.91
C GLN A 165 15.61 18.84 14.25
N SER A 166 16.32 18.05 15.06
CA SER A 166 17.68 18.34 15.51
C SER A 166 18.67 18.40 14.35
N TYR A 167 18.60 17.44 13.42
CA TYR A 167 19.46 17.44 12.24
C TYR A 167 19.17 18.61 11.30
N GLY A 168 17.89 18.97 11.12
CA GLY A 168 17.50 20.12 10.32
C GLY A 168 18.06 21.43 10.92
N LEU A 169 17.91 21.63 12.23
CA LEU A 169 18.46 22.80 12.92
C LEU A 169 19.99 22.83 12.88
N LYS A 170 20.64 21.70 13.21
CA LYS A 170 22.09 21.57 13.15
C LYS A 170 22.64 22.01 11.80
N LYS A 171 22.04 21.53 10.69
CA LYS A 171 22.51 21.89 9.35
C LYS A 171 22.38 23.38 9.03
N ARG A 172 21.35 24.04 9.53
CA ARG A 172 21.17 25.49 9.36
C ARG A 172 22.21 26.28 10.16
N LEU A 173 22.47 25.88 11.41
CA LEU A 173 23.47 26.52 12.25
C LEU A 173 24.89 26.37 11.67
N GLU A 174 25.25 25.19 11.18
CA GLU A 174 26.53 24.95 10.51
C GLU A 174 26.66 25.80 9.23
N HIS A 175 25.63 25.88 8.40
CA HIS A 175 25.64 26.65 7.17
C HIS A 175 25.83 28.16 7.41
N THR A 176 25.23 28.70 8.46
CA THR A 176 25.33 30.12 8.83
C THR A 176 26.51 30.42 9.72
N ASN A 177 27.36 29.45 10.08
CA ASN A 177 28.44 29.57 11.05
C ASN A 177 27.97 30.16 12.41
N CYS A 178 26.72 29.90 12.77
CA CYS A 178 26.13 30.41 13.99
C CYS A 178 26.74 29.72 15.22
N LYS A 179 27.37 30.46 16.11
CA LYS A 179 28.03 29.91 17.32
C LYS A 179 27.12 29.91 18.54
N ASN A 180 26.09 30.73 18.53
CA ASN A 180 25.19 30.89 19.67
C ASN A 180 23.73 30.87 19.16
N THR A 181 22.87 30.28 19.95
CA THR A 181 21.41 30.28 19.73
C THR A 181 20.72 30.84 20.96
N VAL A 182 19.62 31.57 20.74
CA VAL A 182 18.78 32.11 21.81
C VAL A 182 17.39 31.53 21.67
N ILE A 183 16.86 30.97 22.72
CA ILE A 183 15.52 30.38 22.77
C ILE A 183 14.70 31.17 23.78
N GLY A 184 13.56 31.72 23.33
CA GLY A 184 12.58 32.30 24.21
C GLY A 184 11.69 31.20 24.80
N ILE A 185 11.83 30.93 26.09
CA ILE A 185 11.05 29.90 26.78
C ILE A 185 9.81 30.53 27.36
N SER A 186 8.64 30.12 26.87
CA SER A 186 7.34 30.59 27.37
C SER A 186 6.75 29.72 28.50
N GLY A 187 7.38 28.57 28.78
CA GLY A 187 6.86 27.57 29.71
C GLY A 187 5.84 26.60 29.08
N GLY A 188 5.58 26.70 27.79
CA GLY A 188 4.80 25.73 27.00
C GLY A 188 5.66 24.57 26.48
N LEU A 189 4.99 23.52 25.96
CA LEU A 189 5.66 22.35 25.39
C LEU A 189 6.46 22.65 24.10
N ASP A 190 6.12 23.73 23.39
CA ASP A 190 6.73 24.10 22.12
C ASP A 190 8.01 24.92 22.28
N SER A 191 8.29 25.39 23.46
CA SER A 191 9.48 26.16 23.83
C SER A 191 10.34 25.37 24.81
#